data_74667bec8e239f9000f647e6171f3929
#
_entry.id   74667bec8e239f9000f647e6171f3929
#
_cell.length_a   1.000
_cell.length_b   1.000
_cell.length_c   1.000
_cell.angle_alpha   90.00
_cell.angle_beta   90.00
_cell.angle_gamma   90.00
#
_symmetry.space_group_name_H-M   'P 1'
#
loop_
_entity.id
_entity.type
_entity.pdbx_description
1 polymer ?
#
loop_
_entity_poly.entity_id
_entity_poly.type
_entity_poly.pdbx_seq_one_letter_code
_entity_poly.pdbx_strand_id
1 'polypeptide(L)'
;MRILFCTGGSEKSENAIRATASLINQLKADATVLSVGPSHDLIGRMLGAEFRMSEVTVDTDRAVTKNLSKYADNGVKILKEAGINAVVKIARGEIADEILREAETGAYDFIVMAAKGKPGDRHLLGSVTRKVLAKAKIPVYVV
;
A
#
# COMPACT_ATOMS: atom_id res chain seq x y z
N MET A 1 -10.75 16.70 2.68
CA MET A 1 -10.18 15.57 3.45
C MET A 1 -9.30 14.72 2.53
N ARG A 2 -8.09 14.44 2.95
CA ARG A 2 -7.16 13.60 2.18
C ARG A 2 -6.90 12.29 2.91
N ILE A 3 -7.05 11.18 2.22
CA ILE A 3 -6.97 9.84 2.81
C ILE A 3 -5.92 9.02 2.07
N LEU A 4 -5.03 8.38 2.82
CA LEU A 4 -4.02 7.46 2.29
C LEU A 4 -4.51 6.02 2.46
N PHE A 5 -4.82 5.36 1.36
CA PHE A 5 -5.15 3.93 1.34
C PHE A 5 -3.91 3.12 0.99
N CYS A 6 -3.64 2.08 1.75
CA CYS A 6 -2.51 1.18 1.52
C CYS A 6 -3.01 -0.17 1.02
N THR A 7 -2.43 -0.67 -0.05
CA THR A 7 -2.80 -1.98 -0.60
C THR A 7 -1.57 -2.77 -1.04
N GLY A 8 -1.55 -4.05 -0.71
CA GLY A 8 -0.59 -5.02 -1.22
C GLY A 8 -1.19 -5.96 -2.26
N GLY A 9 -2.37 -5.63 -2.78
CA GLY A 9 -3.06 -6.42 -3.80
C GLY A 9 -3.83 -7.62 -3.25
N SER A 10 -3.87 -7.81 -1.94
CA SER A 10 -4.64 -8.90 -1.33
C SER A 10 -6.14 -8.59 -1.35
N GLU A 11 -6.95 -9.64 -1.30
CA GLU A 11 -8.40 -9.50 -1.15
C GLU A 11 -8.77 -8.70 0.10
N LYS A 12 -8.05 -8.92 1.20
CA LYS A 12 -8.26 -8.17 2.45
C LYS A 12 -8.00 -6.68 2.29
N SER A 13 -6.93 -6.31 1.58
CA SER A 13 -6.63 -4.91 1.27
C SER A 13 -7.74 -4.28 0.44
N GLU A 14 -8.23 -4.96 -0.59
CA GLU A 14 -9.31 -4.47 -1.43
C GLU A 14 -10.62 -4.36 -0.67
N ASN A 15 -10.92 -5.33 0.19
CA ASN A 15 -12.12 -5.28 1.05
C ASN A 15 -12.06 -4.11 2.04
N ALA A 16 -10.87 -3.80 2.56
CA ALA A 16 -10.66 -2.63 3.41
C ALA A 16 -10.99 -1.33 2.67
N ILE A 17 -10.56 -1.24 1.41
CA ILE A 17 -10.87 -0.08 0.55
C ILE A 17 -12.38 0.01 0.32
N ARG A 18 -13.04 -1.10 -0.03
CA ARG A 18 -14.49 -1.12 -0.27
C ARG A 18 -15.29 -0.71 0.97
N ALA A 19 -14.95 -1.28 2.12
CA ALA A 19 -15.64 -0.97 3.38
C ALA A 19 -15.50 0.51 3.74
N THR A 20 -14.30 1.06 3.59
CA THR A 20 -14.05 2.47 3.88
C THR A 20 -14.75 3.37 2.87
N ALA A 21 -14.73 3.01 1.59
CA ALA A 21 -15.42 3.77 0.53
C ALA A 21 -16.92 3.93 0.86
N SER A 22 -17.56 2.88 1.36
CA SER A 22 -18.96 2.92 1.76
C SER A 22 -19.22 3.90 2.91
N LEU A 23 -18.25 4.06 3.82
CA LEU A 23 -18.39 4.98 4.94
C LEU A 23 -18.18 6.44 4.55
N ILE A 24 -17.31 6.70 3.57
CA ILE A 24 -16.86 8.05 3.23
C ILE A 24 -17.43 8.59 1.92
N ASN A 25 -18.27 7.84 1.22
CA ASN A 25 -18.76 8.20 -0.11
C ASN A 25 -19.57 9.51 -0.15
N GLN A 26 -20.09 9.95 0.99
CA GLN A 26 -20.82 11.22 1.11
C GLN A 26 -19.92 12.37 1.57
N LEU A 27 -18.66 12.09 1.89
CA LEU A 27 -17.69 13.11 2.29
C LEU A 27 -16.92 13.61 1.06
N LYS A 28 -16.54 14.88 1.07
CA LYS A 28 -15.59 15.39 0.08
C LYS A 28 -14.20 14.89 0.46
N ALA A 29 -13.78 13.82 -0.16
CA ALA A 29 -12.50 13.19 0.11
C ALA A 29 -11.72 13.02 -1.19
N ASP A 30 -10.42 13.29 -1.10
CA ASP A 30 -9.44 12.95 -2.11
C ASP A 30 -8.58 11.79 -1.57
N ALA A 31 -8.43 10.76 -2.35
CA ALA A 31 -7.73 9.56 -1.94
C ALA A 31 -6.44 9.36 -2.74
N THR A 32 -5.41 8.89 -2.08
CA THR A 32 -4.23 8.31 -2.72
C THR A 32 -4.19 6.84 -2.36
N VAL A 33 -4.02 5.99 -3.36
CA VAL A 33 -3.84 4.54 -3.16
C VAL A 33 -2.37 4.24 -3.34
N LEU A 34 -1.73 3.85 -2.26
CA LEU A 34 -0.29 3.54 -2.21
C LEU A 34 -0.07 2.03 -2.20
N SER A 35 0.78 1.58 -3.09
CA SER A 35 1.31 0.22 -3.07
C SER A 35 2.83 0.28 -2.94
N VAL A 36 3.38 -0.47 -1.99
CA VAL A 36 4.82 -0.47 -1.69
C VAL A 36 5.39 -1.85 -1.93
N GLY A 37 6.51 -1.91 -2.61
CA GLY A 37 7.24 -3.14 -2.86
C GLY A 37 8.72 -3.05 -2.51
N PRO A 38 9.44 -4.17 -2.60
CA PRO A 38 10.85 -4.22 -2.27
C PRO A 38 11.66 -3.30 -3.18
N SER A 39 12.69 -2.66 -2.62
CA SER A 39 13.61 -1.83 -3.38
C SER A 39 14.40 -2.67 -4.39
N HIS A 40 14.94 -1.99 -5.40
CA HIS A 40 15.82 -2.62 -6.38
C HIS A 40 17.00 -3.33 -5.70
N ASP A 41 17.60 -2.71 -4.71
CA ASP A 41 18.69 -3.27 -3.90
C ASP A 41 18.26 -4.54 -3.17
N LEU A 42 17.09 -4.54 -2.57
CA LEU A 42 16.57 -5.72 -1.87
C LEU A 42 16.31 -6.87 -2.82
N ILE A 43 15.78 -6.60 -4.01
CA ILE A 43 15.60 -7.64 -5.05
C ILE A 43 16.94 -8.24 -5.42
N GLY A 44 17.96 -7.41 -5.64
CA GLY A 44 19.30 -7.89 -5.94
C GLY A 44 19.88 -8.79 -4.85
N ARG A 45 19.66 -8.45 -3.59
CA ARG A 45 20.10 -9.30 -2.46
C ARG A 45 19.32 -10.60 -2.37
N MET A 46 18.03 -10.59 -2.64
CA MET A 46 17.19 -11.80 -2.62
C MET A 46 17.57 -12.78 -3.71
N LEU A 47 18.01 -12.29 -4.88
CA LEU A 47 18.43 -13.11 -6.01
C LEU A 47 19.87 -13.61 -5.90
N GLY A 48 20.67 -13.04 -4.99
CA GLY A 48 22.07 -13.37 -4.80
C GLY A 48 23.02 -12.43 -5.48
N ALA A 49 24.27 -12.37 -5.00
CA ALA A 49 25.27 -11.42 -5.46
C ALA A 49 25.59 -11.52 -6.94
N GLU A 50 25.58 -12.73 -7.49
CA GLU A 50 25.84 -13.01 -8.90
C GLU A 50 24.78 -12.46 -9.86
N PHE A 51 23.57 -12.20 -9.37
CA PHE A 51 22.45 -11.70 -10.18
C PHE A 51 22.19 -10.19 -10.00
N ARG A 52 22.95 -9.50 -9.15
CA ARG A 52 22.68 -8.10 -8.77
C ARG A 52 22.55 -7.13 -9.93
N MET A 53 23.36 -7.32 -10.98
CA MET A 53 23.38 -6.46 -12.17
C MET A 53 22.94 -7.21 -13.43
N SER A 54 22.25 -8.34 -13.27
CA SER A 54 21.84 -9.18 -14.37
C SER A 54 20.49 -8.76 -14.96
N GLU A 55 20.19 -9.26 -16.17
CA GLU A 55 18.88 -9.12 -16.80
C GLU A 55 17.76 -9.69 -15.92
N VAL A 56 18.03 -10.77 -15.17
CA VAL A 56 17.08 -11.39 -14.23
C VAL A 56 16.67 -10.39 -13.15
N THR A 57 17.60 -9.62 -12.59
CA THR A 57 17.29 -8.58 -11.60
C THR A 57 16.44 -7.46 -12.23
N VAL A 58 16.78 -7.02 -13.44
CA VAL A 58 16.02 -5.99 -14.16
C VAL A 58 14.61 -6.45 -14.47
N ASP A 59 14.45 -7.67 -14.96
CA ASP A 59 13.15 -8.25 -15.31
C ASP A 59 12.29 -8.44 -14.06
N THR A 60 12.88 -8.90 -12.95
CA THR A 60 12.20 -9.04 -11.67
C THR A 60 11.73 -7.67 -11.16
N ASP A 61 12.57 -6.65 -11.27
CA ASP A 61 12.22 -5.29 -10.86
C ASP A 61 11.06 -4.73 -11.68
N ARG A 62 11.04 -4.95 -12.98
CA ARG A 62 9.92 -4.56 -13.85
C ARG A 62 8.63 -5.28 -13.47
N ALA A 63 8.70 -6.58 -13.18
CA ALA A 63 7.55 -7.37 -12.76
C ALA A 63 6.97 -6.85 -11.43
N VAL A 64 7.84 -6.51 -10.47
CA VAL A 64 7.42 -5.90 -9.20
C VAL A 64 6.71 -4.58 -9.45
N THR A 65 7.29 -3.68 -10.22
CA THR A 65 6.68 -2.38 -10.54
C THR A 65 5.33 -2.53 -11.22
N LYS A 66 5.21 -3.45 -12.17
CA LYS A 66 3.96 -3.74 -12.87
C LYS A 66 2.89 -4.25 -11.90
N ASN A 67 3.25 -5.13 -10.98
CA ASN A 67 2.32 -5.66 -9.98
C ASN A 67 1.86 -4.56 -9.01
N LEU A 68 2.77 -3.71 -8.54
CA LEU A 68 2.43 -2.60 -7.67
C LEU A 68 1.46 -1.63 -8.35
N SER A 69 1.70 -1.31 -9.61
CA SER A 69 0.79 -0.47 -10.41
C SER A 69 -0.59 -1.09 -10.50
N LYS A 70 -0.66 -2.38 -10.78
CA LYS A 70 -1.93 -3.12 -10.86
C LYS A 70 -2.69 -3.09 -9.53
N TYR A 71 -2.00 -3.31 -8.42
CA TYR A 71 -2.64 -3.29 -7.09
C TYR A 71 -3.21 -1.92 -6.77
N ALA A 72 -2.44 -0.86 -7.01
CA ALA A 72 -2.89 0.49 -6.77
C ALA A 72 -4.02 0.90 -7.73
N ASP A 73 -3.95 0.52 -9.01
CA ASP A 73 -5.01 0.76 -9.98
C ASP A 73 -6.32 0.10 -9.59
N ASN A 74 -6.28 -1.12 -9.10
CA ASN A 74 -7.47 -1.82 -8.59
C ASN A 74 -8.11 -1.06 -7.42
N GLY A 75 -7.30 -0.56 -6.50
CA GLY A 75 -7.78 0.26 -5.39
C GLY A 75 -8.43 1.56 -5.85
N VAL A 76 -7.80 2.24 -6.79
CA VAL A 76 -8.34 3.47 -7.40
C VAL A 76 -9.69 3.19 -8.08
N LYS A 77 -9.80 2.09 -8.81
CA LYS A 77 -11.04 1.68 -9.46
C LYS A 77 -12.18 1.51 -8.47
N ILE A 78 -11.91 0.83 -7.34
CA ILE A 78 -12.91 0.64 -6.28
C ILE A 78 -13.40 2.00 -5.75
N LEU A 79 -12.48 2.92 -5.48
CA LEU A 79 -12.81 4.24 -4.96
C LEU A 79 -13.59 5.09 -5.98
N LYS A 80 -13.19 5.07 -7.23
CA LYS A 80 -13.88 5.81 -8.31
C LYS A 80 -15.29 5.29 -8.52
N GLU A 81 -15.51 3.98 -8.45
CA GLU A 81 -16.85 3.39 -8.52
C GLU A 81 -17.76 3.86 -7.38
N ALA A 82 -17.17 4.23 -6.24
CA ALA A 82 -17.89 4.83 -5.11
C ALA A 82 -18.01 6.37 -5.19
N GLY A 83 -17.56 6.98 -6.28
CA GLY A 83 -17.61 8.43 -6.46
C GLY A 83 -16.51 9.21 -5.76
N ILE A 84 -15.43 8.56 -5.36
CA ILE A 84 -14.31 9.17 -4.65
C ILE A 84 -13.16 9.41 -5.61
N ASN A 85 -12.63 10.65 -5.65
CA ASN A 85 -11.42 10.96 -6.42
C ASN A 85 -10.24 10.22 -5.83
N ALA A 86 -9.51 9.51 -6.68
CA ALA A 86 -8.36 8.72 -6.25
C ALA A 86 -7.24 8.73 -7.28
N VAL A 87 -6.01 8.75 -6.80
CA VAL A 87 -4.79 8.67 -7.60
C VAL A 87 -3.91 7.53 -7.13
N VAL A 88 -3.10 7.01 -8.03
CA VAL A 88 -2.14 5.94 -7.78
C VAL A 88 -0.83 6.52 -7.26
N LYS A 89 -0.23 5.87 -6.28
CA LYS A 89 1.15 6.09 -5.90
C LYS A 89 1.86 4.77 -5.63
N ILE A 90 3.10 4.70 -6.05
CA ILE A 90 3.95 3.52 -5.87
C ILE A 90 5.21 3.95 -5.15
N ALA A 91 5.64 3.15 -4.18
CA ALA A 91 6.90 3.34 -3.49
C ALA A 91 7.68 2.02 -3.42
N ARG A 92 8.98 2.14 -3.29
CA ARG A 92 9.90 1.01 -3.21
C ARG A 92 10.76 1.17 -1.97
N GLY A 93 10.80 0.14 -1.14
CA GLY A 93 11.55 0.18 0.11
C GLY A 93 10.96 -0.75 1.17
N GLU A 94 11.24 -0.46 2.43
CA GLU A 94 10.60 -1.18 3.53
C GLU A 94 9.17 -0.67 3.65
N ILE A 95 8.20 -1.59 3.66
CA ILE A 95 6.79 -1.26 3.43
C ILE A 95 6.26 -0.26 4.46
N ALA A 96 6.39 -0.56 5.74
CA ALA A 96 5.87 0.32 6.78
C ALA A 96 6.56 1.68 6.79
N ASP A 97 7.88 1.72 6.55
CA ASP A 97 8.63 2.98 6.51
C ASP A 97 8.19 3.87 5.35
N GLU A 98 7.93 3.29 4.18
CA GLU A 98 7.45 4.04 3.02
C GLU A 98 6.02 4.56 3.23
N ILE A 99 5.16 3.77 3.87
CA ILE A 99 3.80 4.22 4.25
C ILE A 99 3.89 5.43 5.19
N LEU A 100 4.72 5.32 6.22
CA LEU A 100 4.90 6.39 7.21
C LEU A 100 5.49 7.66 6.57
N ARG A 101 6.45 7.49 5.66
CA ARG A 101 7.04 8.61 4.93
C ARG A 101 6.01 9.32 4.07
N GLU A 102 5.21 8.59 3.32
CA GLU A 102 4.14 9.17 2.51
C GLU A 102 3.10 9.88 3.39
N ALA A 103 2.72 9.29 4.50
CA ALA A 103 1.77 9.88 5.44
C ALA A 103 2.26 11.21 6.01
N GLU A 104 3.56 11.30 6.31
CA GLU A 104 4.17 12.54 6.83
C GLU A 104 4.29 13.62 5.77
N THR A 105 4.72 13.27 4.56
CA THR A 105 5.02 14.23 3.50
C THR A 105 3.80 14.65 2.69
N GLY A 106 2.77 13.82 2.62
CA GLY A 106 1.60 14.03 1.78
C GLY A 106 0.45 14.81 2.43
N ALA A 107 0.56 15.18 3.70
CA ALA A 107 -0.47 15.92 4.44
C ALA A 107 -1.84 15.22 4.41
N TYR A 108 -1.86 13.94 4.76
CA TYR A 108 -3.09 13.16 4.86
C TYR A 108 -3.76 13.32 6.22
N ASP A 109 -5.08 13.22 6.23
CA ASP A 109 -5.87 13.29 7.46
C ASP A 109 -5.88 11.95 8.21
N PHE A 110 -5.88 10.84 7.48
CA PHE A 110 -5.73 9.51 8.08
C PHE A 110 -5.27 8.48 7.05
N ILE A 111 -4.84 7.33 7.57
CA ILE A 111 -4.40 6.16 6.80
C ILE A 111 -5.47 5.07 6.90
N VAL A 112 -5.73 4.38 5.82
CA VAL A 112 -6.59 3.18 5.78
C VAL A 112 -5.76 1.98 5.37
N MET A 113 -5.84 0.92 6.12
CA MET A 113 -5.16 -0.33 5.79
C MET A 113 -5.90 -1.55 6.36
N ALA A 114 -5.64 -2.71 5.77
CA ALA A 114 -6.18 -3.95 6.27
C ALA A 114 -5.46 -4.41 7.54
N ALA A 115 -6.17 -5.12 8.40
CA ALA A 115 -5.61 -5.67 9.63
C ALA A 115 -4.49 -6.67 9.33
N LYS A 116 -4.63 -7.48 8.26
CA LYS A 116 -3.65 -8.48 7.82
C LYS A 116 -3.52 -8.45 6.31
N GLY A 117 -2.28 -8.60 5.81
CA GLY A 117 -2.02 -8.73 4.38
C GLY A 117 -1.82 -10.17 3.92
N LYS A 118 -1.27 -11.05 4.76
CA LYS A 118 -0.89 -12.42 4.38
C LYS A 118 -1.86 -13.46 4.93
N PRO A 119 -2.29 -14.43 4.09
CA PRO A 119 -3.03 -15.60 4.57
C PRO A 119 -2.21 -16.39 5.59
N GLY A 120 -2.85 -16.91 6.63
CA GLY A 120 -2.20 -17.77 7.62
C GLY A 120 -1.40 -17.05 8.70
N ASP A 121 -1.38 -15.72 8.71
CA ASP A 121 -0.79 -14.97 9.82
C ASP A 121 -1.58 -15.24 11.09
N ARG A 122 -0.90 -15.70 12.15
CA ARG A 122 -1.50 -16.06 13.44
C ARG A 122 -1.81 -14.83 14.30
N HIS A 123 -1.23 -13.68 13.98
CA HIS A 123 -1.49 -12.45 14.71
C HIS A 123 -2.81 -11.83 14.29
N LEU A 124 -3.49 -11.14 15.20
CA LEU A 124 -4.68 -10.35 14.90
C LEU A 124 -4.36 -9.24 13.90
N LEU A 125 -3.17 -8.65 14.02
CA LEU A 125 -2.66 -7.62 13.12
C LEU A 125 -1.40 -8.11 12.41
N GLY A 126 -1.26 -7.82 11.13
CA GLY A 126 -0.06 -8.09 10.37
C GLY A 126 1.13 -7.23 10.81
N SER A 127 2.34 -7.62 10.43
CA SER A 127 3.58 -6.93 10.85
C SER A 127 3.64 -5.48 10.37
N VAL A 128 3.22 -5.22 9.13
CA VAL A 128 3.19 -3.86 8.57
C VAL A 128 2.20 -2.98 9.34
N THR A 129 0.99 -3.49 9.57
CA THR A 129 -0.06 -2.77 10.30
C THR A 129 0.39 -2.44 11.72
N ARG A 130 1.00 -3.39 12.43
CA ARG A 130 1.52 -3.16 13.78
C ARG A 130 2.57 -2.05 13.79
N LYS A 131 3.50 -2.06 12.85
CA LYS A 131 4.55 -1.04 12.77
C LYS A 131 3.99 0.34 12.43
N VAL A 132 3.05 0.42 11.50
CA VAL A 132 2.39 1.69 11.16
C VAL A 132 1.63 2.25 12.36
N LEU A 133 0.83 1.41 13.04
CA LEU A 133 0.10 1.83 14.24
C LEU A 133 1.03 2.34 15.34
N ALA A 134 2.18 1.70 15.52
CA ALA A 134 3.13 2.10 16.56
C ALA A 134 3.80 3.45 16.29
N LYS A 135 3.94 3.85 15.03
CA LYS A 135 4.74 5.01 14.62
C LYS A 135 3.97 6.12 13.92
N ALA A 136 2.73 5.89 13.50
CA ALA A 136 1.95 6.89 12.79
C ALA A 136 1.66 8.10 13.68
N LYS A 137 1.77 9.28 13.09
CA LYS A 137 1.45 10.57 13.74
C LYS A 137 0.05 11.06 13.42
N ILE A 138 -0.65 10.37 12.55
CA ILE A 138 -2.04 10.64 12.17
C ILE A 138 -2.90 9.42 12.43
N PRO A 139 -4.23 9.57 12.51
CA PRO A 139 -5.12 8.43 12.73
C PRO A 139 -4.94 7.33 11.69
N VAL A 140 -5.09 6.08 12.12
CA VAL A 140 -5.04 4.90 11.25
C VAL A 140 -6.35 4.14 11.43
N TYR A 141 -7.06 3.95 10.32
CA TYR A 141 -8.28 3.15 10.28
C TYR A 141 -7.91 1.75 9.77
N VAL A 142 -8.10 0.77 10.62
CA VAL A 142 -7.77 -0.63 10.32
C VAL A 142 -9.06 -1.43 10.14
N VAL A 143 -9.13 -2.12 9.05
CA VAL A 143 -10.33 -2.88 8.67
C VAL A 143 -10.11 -4.38 8.71
#